data_b1fe55ba2bf78b060e0b42f45995121b
#
_entry.id   b1fe55ba2bf78b060e0b42f45995121b
#
_cell.length_a   1.000
_cell.length_b   1.000
_cell.length_c   1.000
_cell.angle_alpha   90.00
_cell.angle_beta   90.00
_cell.angle_gamma   90.00
#
_symmetry.space_group_name_H-M   'P 1'
#
loop_
_entity.id
_entity.type
_entity.pdbx_description
1 polymer ?
#
loop_
_entity_poly.entity_id
_entity_poly.type
_entity_poly.pdbx_seq_one_letter_code
_entity_poly.pdbx_strand_id
1 'polypeptide(L)'
;DMDLQFRARSTLEELLGQSDKFVAILTKQIEERRLDHAALRQVLPSAGMKLTAGQANPVSYFLKTKNISFNDFTLRFGSTPARGINGRTAVHGLRVDSLQLDTVFFAVKQDTSRMMLQSGVINGPKNPQFVFRSTLTGEIRSEDAELTVNYVDGKGQTGVLFGVNARPLTEGHGKGNGVLLNLTPAEPVIAYRKFHFVDNSNWIYLHNNMRVYANIDMDSDNGLGFRMQSDKNDSISLQNMN
;
A
#
# COMPACT_ATOMS: atom_id res chain seq x y z
N ASP A 1 -24.41 -19.45 -4.20
CA ASP A 1 -23.54 -19.46 -3.04
C ASP A 1 -22.91 -18.08 -2.77
N MET A 2 -23.75 -17.14 -2.34
CA MET A 2 -23.32 -15.80 -1.94
C MET A 2 -24.06 -15.41 -0.65
N ASP A 3 -23.33 -14.95 0.35
CA ASP A 3 -23.89 -14.50 1.63
C ASP A 3 -23.34 -13.11 1.94
N LEU A 4 -24.23 -12.14 2.13
CA LEU A 4 -23.91 -10.77 2.52
C LEU A 4 -24.59 -10.46 3.85
N GLN A 5 -23.82 -10.13 4.84
CA GLN A 5 -24.26 -9.70 6.14
C GLN A 5 -23.77 -8.29 6.41
N PHE A 6 -24.69 -7.39 6.69
CA PHE A 6 -24.38 -6.04 7.14
C PHE A 6 -24.98 -5.80 8.53
N ARG A 7 -24.23 -5.16 9.41
CA ARG A 7 -24.65 -4.80 10.77
C ARG A 7 -24.20 -3.39 11.08
N ALA A 8 -25.08 -2.56 11.56
CA ALA A 8 -24.76 -1.25 12.12
C ALA A 8 -25.45 -1.08 13.48
N ARG A 9 -24.85 -0.28 14.35
CA ARG A 9 -25.44 0.05 15.68
C ARG A 9 -26.15 1.40 15.69
N SER A 10 -26.43 1.95 14.52
CA SER A 10 -27.04 3.25 14.32
C SER A 10 -28.06 3.18 13.18
N THR A 11 -28.93 4.18 13.10
CA THR A 11 -29.79 4.38 11.94
C THR A 11 -28.94 4.71 10.69
N LEU A 12 -29.52 4.60 9.51
CA LEU A 12 -28.84 4.97 8.27
C LEU A 12 -28.44 6.45 8.26
N GLU A 13 -29.29 7.32 8.78
CA GLU A 13 -29.04 8.76 8.88
C GLU A 13 -27.86 9.06 9.81
N GLU A 14 -27.82 8.44 10.99
CA GLU A 14 -26.66 8.56 11.90
C GLU A 14 -25.38 8.02 11.31
N LEU A 15 -25.44 6.90 10.57
CA LEU A 15 -24.30 6.30 9.88
C LEU A 15 -23.72 7.26 8.84
N LEU A 16 -24.59 7.87 8.03
CA LEU A 16 -24.19 8.85 7.02
C LEU A 16 -23.59 10.10 7.69
N GLY A 17 -24.25 10.64 8.73
CA GLY A 17 -23.73 11.80 9.47
C GLY A 17 -22.38 11.54 10.16
N GLN A 18 -22.13 10.33 10.67
CA GLN A 18 -20.81 9.94 11.19
C GLN A 18 -19.77 9.82 10.09
N SER A 19 -20.14 9.29 8.94
CA SER A 19 -19.26 9.19 7.76
C SER A 19 -18.85 10.57 7.25
N ASP A 20 -19.78 11.52 7.18
CA ASP A 20 -19.50 12.90 6.78
C ASP A 20 -18.54 13.60 7.76
N LYS A 21 -18.75 13.42 9.07
CA LYS A 21 -17.84 13.92 10.10
C LYS A 21 -16.44 13.32 9.97
N PHE A 22 -16.35 12.02 9.72
CA PHE A 22 -15.06 11.36 9.52
C PHE A 22 -14.33 11.94 8.31
N VAL A 23 -15.02 12.09 7.16
CA VAL A 23 -14.44 12.67 5.95
C VAL A 23 -13.98 14.11 6.19
N ALA A 24 -14.79 14.94 6.86
CA ALA A 24 -14.44 16.32 7.17
C ALA A 24 -13.17 16.43 8.03
N ILE A 25 -13.07 15.60 9.10
CA ILE A 25 -11.90 15.58 9.98
C ILE A 25 -10.67 15.06 9.21
N LEU A 26 -10.82 14.00 8.43
CA LEU A 26 -9.73 13.44 7.63
C LEU A 26 -9.21 14.48 6.62
N THR A 27 -10.10 15.17 5.89
CA THR A 27 -9.72 16.22 4.94
C THR A 27 -8.92 17.33 5.62
N LYS A 28 -9.41 17.83 6.77
CA LYS A 28 -8.71 18.84 7.55
C LYS A 28 -7.31 18.37 7.97
N GLN A 29 -7.18 17.15 8.48
CA GLN A 29 -5.89 16.60 8.92
C GLN A 29 -4.91 16.41 7.74
N ILE A 30 -5.41 16.05 6.56
CA ILE A 30 -4.60 15.97 5.34
C ILE A 30 -4.08 17.36 4.93
N GLU A 31 -4.92 18.39 5.03
CA GLU A 31 -4.51 19.78 4.77
C GLU A 31 -3.46 20.26 5.78
N GLU A 32 -3.62 19.88 7.05
CA GLU A 32 -2.67 20.15 8.13
C GLU A 32 -1.41 19.26 8.06
N ARG A 33 -1.38 18.27 7.15
CA ARG A 33 -0.29 17.31 6.94
C ARG A 33 0.07 16.50 8.17
N ARG A 34 -0.88 16.27 9.03
CA ARG A 34 -0.73 15.49 10.25
C ARG A 34 -1.99 14.69 10.52
N LEU A 35 -1.86 13.38 10.71
CA LEU A 35 -2.97 12.50 11.01
C LEU A 35 -3.05 12.20 12.52
N ASP A 36 -4.16 12.54 13.13
CA ASP A 36 -4.51 12.10 14.48
C ASP A 36 -5.44 10.88 14.39
N HIS A 37 -4.85 9.70 14.44
CA HIS A 37 -5.59 8.44 14.36
C HIS A 37 -6.55 8.25 15.53
N ALA A 38 -6.24 8.79 16.73
CA ALA A 38 -7.10 8.70 17.87
C ALA A 38 -8.38 9.54 17.68
N ALA A 39 -8.23 10.78 17.20
CA ALA A 39 -9.36 11.64 16.87
C ALA A 39 -10.21 11.08 15.71
N LEU A 40 -9.58 10.57 14.67
CA LEU A 40 -10.29 9.90 13.55
C LEU A 40 -11.12 8.71 14.04
N ARG A 41 -10.58 7.91 14.95
CA ARG A 41 -11.30 6.75 15.49
C ARG A 41 -12.56 7.15 16.26
N GLN A 42 -12.54 8.24 17.01
CA GLN A 42 -13.68 8.68 17.82
C GLN A 42 -14.94 8.96 16.99
N VAL A 43 -14.78 9.34 15.73
CA VAL A 43 -15.88 9.65 14.82
C VAL A 43 -16.22 8.49 13.86
N LEU A 44 -15.56 7.36 14.00
CA LEU A 44 -15.87 6.20 13.16
C LEU A 44 -17.27 5.65 13.42
N PRO A 45 -18.04 5.34 12.37
CA PRO A 45 -19.30 4.64 12.54
C PRO A 45 -19.08 3.21 13.06
N SER A 46 -20.01 2.75 13.91
CA SER A 46 -20.01 1.36 14.38
C SER A 46 -20.76 0.47 13.40
N ALA A 47 -20.05 -0.02 12.39
CA ALA A 47 -20.59 -0.85 11.33
C ALA A 47 -19.68 -2.03 11.00
N GLY A 48 -20.27 -3.08 10.43
CA GLY A 48 -19.54 -4.23 9.95
C GLY A 48 -20.23 -4.88 8.76
N MET A 49 -19.41 -5.43 7.86
CA MET A 49 -19.85 -6.15 6.68
C MET A 49 -19.07 -7.46 6.54
N LYS A 50 -19.78 -8.52 6.21
CA LYS A 50 -19.21 -9.80 5.80
C LYS A 50 -19.84 -10.19 4.47
N LEU A 51 -19.00 -10.47 3.47
CA LEU A 51 -19.42 -11.01 2.18
C LEU A 51 -18.58 -12.26 1.91
N THR A 52 -19.28 -13.34 1.56
CA THR A 52 -18.66 -14.55 1.02
C THR A 52 -19.33 -14.89 -0.30
N ALA A 53 -18.56 -15.28 -1.29
CA ALA A 53 -19.09 -15.71 -2.58
C ALA A 53 -18.24 -16.86 -3.12
N GLY A 54 -18.91 -17.87 -3.67
CA GLY A 54 -18.27 -18.96 -4.39
C GLY A 54 -18.51 -18.85 -5.91
N GLN A 55 -18.55 -19.97 -6.59
CA GLN A 55 -18.62 -20.01 -8.06
C GLN A 55 -20.04 -19.92 -8.64
N ALA A 56 -21.07 -20.16 -7.84
CA ALA A 56 -22.45 -20.31 -8.27
C ALA A 56 -23.33 -19.14 -7.80
N ASN A 57 -23.08 -17.94 -8.31
CA ASN A 57 -23.86 -16.73 -8.05
C ASN A 57 -23.83 -15.80 -9.26
N PRO A 58 -24.75 -14.83 -9.36
CA PRO A 58 -24.85 -13.93 -10.52
C PRO A 58 -23.58 -13.17 -10.85
N VAL A 59 -22.82 -12.74 -9.83
CA VAL A 59 -21.54 -12.01 -10.01
C VAL A 59 -20.50 -12.93 -10.65
N SER A 60 -20.37 -14.16 -10.15
CA SER A 60 -19.43 -15.14 -10.71
C SER A 60 -19.79 -15.53 -12.14
N TYR A 61 -21.09 -15.64 -12.46
CA TYR A 61 -21.53 -15.88 -13.84
C TYR A 61 -21.20 -14.71 -14.76
N PHE A 62 -21.44 -13.48 -14.32
CA PHE A 62 -21.06 -12.30 -15.10
C PHE A 62 -19.54 -12.24 -15.32
N LEU A 63 -18.71 -12.48 -14.30
CA LEU A 63 -17.26 -12.47 -14.43
C LEU A 63 -16.75 -13.54 -15.40
N LYS A 64 -17.38 -14.71 -15.42
CA LYS A 64 -17.05 -15.77 -16.39
C LYS A 64 -17.24 -15.32 -17.85
N THR A 65 -18.19 -14.43 -18.15
CA THR A 65 -18.36 -13.85 -19.50
C THR A 65 -17.18 -12.94 -19.90
N LYS A 66 -16.35 -12.54 -18.92
CA LYS A 66 -15.13 -11.74 -19.12
C LYS A 66 -13.85 -12.55 -18.92
N ASN A 67 -13.95 -13.88 -18.99
CA ASN A 67 -12.85 -14.81 -18.74
C ASN A 67 -12.20 -14.64 -17.35
N ILE A 68 -12.98 -14.18 -16.37
CA ILE A 68 -12.57 -14.06 -14.98
C ILE A 68 -13.34 -15.08 -14.15
N SER A 69 -12.64 -15.87 -13.34
CA SER A 69 -13.25 -16.80 -12.39
C SER A 69 -12.44 -16.88 -11.11
N PHE A 70 -13.05 -17.35 -10.04
CA PHE A 70 -12.39 -17.61 -8.76
C PHE A 70 -13.05 -18.79 -8.06
N ASN A 71 -12.37 -19.40 -7.11
CA ASN A 71 -12.94 -20.48 -6.30
C ASN A 71 -13.83 -19.91 -5.20
N ASP A 72 -13.29 -18.99 -4.42
CA ASP A 72 -14.01 -18.29 -3.38
C ASP A 72 -13.50 -16.86 -3.19
N PHE A 73 -14.40 -16.02 -2.72
CA PHE A 73 -14.16 -14.64 -2.32
C PHE A 73 -14.65 -14.43 -0.89
N THR A 74 -13.85 -13.78 -0.09
CA THR A 74 -14.22 -13.38 1.27
C THR A 74 -13.89 -11.92 1.50
N LEU A 75 -14.83 -11.19 2.13
CA LEU A 75 -14.63 -9.84 2.63
C LEU A 75 -15.17 -9.78 4.05
N ARG A 76 -14.36 -9.26 4.96
CA ARG A 76 -14.78 -8.86 6.31
C ARG A 76 -14.28 -7.47 6.56
N PHE A 77 -15.18 -6.57 6.88
CA PHE A 77 -14.89 -5.19 7.19
C PHE A 77 -15.63 -4.78 8.44
N GLY A 78 -15.00 -3.99 9.30
CA GLY A 78 -15.62 -3.42 10.47
C GLY A 78 -14.94 -2.13 10.89
N SER A 79 -15.73 -1.24 11.45
CA SER A 79 -15.26 0.00 12.06
C SER A 79 -15.99 0.25 13.37
N THR A 80 -15.26 0.68 14.37
CA THR A 80 -15.80 1.18 15.65
C THR A 80 -14.83 2.17 16.26
N PRO A 81 -15.30 3.14 17.06
CA PRO A 81 -14.40 4.02 17.80
C PRO A 81 -13.38 3.27 18.67
N ALA A 82 -13.80 2.17 19.31
CA ALA A 82 -12.94 1.39 20.20
C ALA A 82 -11.85 0.58 19.46
N ARG A 83 -12.13 0.07 18.26
CA ARG A 83 -11.24 -0.84 17.55
C ARG A 83 -10.59 -0.23 16.30
N GLY A 84 -11.05 0.98 15.86
CA GLY A 84 -10.66 1.56 14.59
C GLY A 84 -11.24 0.81 13.39
N ILE A 85 -10.66 1.04 12.24
CA ILE A 85 -10.97 0.32 11.00
C ILE A 85 -10.23 -1.03 11.01
N ASN A 86 -10.93 -2.09 10.64
CA ASN A 86 -10.37 -3.41 10.45
C ASN A 86 -11.05 -4.07 9.24
N GLY A 87 -10.26 -4.40 8.24
CA GLY A 87 -10.77 -5.00 7.02
C GLY A 87 -9.85 -6.08 6.50
N ARG A 88 -10.41 -7.14 5.93
CA ARG A 88 -9.68 -8.17 5.23
C ARG A 88 -10.52 -8.70 4.08
N THR A 89 -9.90 -8.79 2.92
CA THR A 89 -10.47 -9.48 1.75
C THR A 89 -9.48 -10.49 1.19
N ALA A 90 -9.98 -11.57 0.65
CA ALA A 90 -9.20 -12.56 -0.07
C ALA A 90 -9.99 -13.16 -1.22
N VAL A 91 -9.31 -13.43 -2.31
CA VAL A 91 -9.78 -14.18 -3.46
C VAL A 91 -8.88 -15.40 -3.61
N HIS A 92 -9.46 -16.60 -3.66
CA HIS A 92 -8.72 -17.82 -3.88
C HIS A 92 -9.01 -18.41 -5.27
N GLY A 93 -7.98 -18.93 -5.92
CA GLY A 93 -8.07 -19.55 -7.23
C GLY A 93 -8.54 -18.60 -8.32
N LEU A 94 -8.06 -17.35 -8.29
CA LEU A 94 -8.37 -16.34 -9.29
C LEU A 94 -7.76 -16.73 -10.64
N ARG A 95 -8.58 -16.74 -11.67
CA ARG A 95 -8.18 -16.91 -13.06
C ARG A 95 -8.62 -15.72 -13.89
N VAL A 96 -7.71 -15.14 -14.63
CA VAL A 96 -7.95 -14.04 -15.56
C VAL A 96 -7.33 -14.46 -16.90
N ASP A 97 -8.15 -14.75 -17.88
CA ASP A 97 -7.76 -15.40 -19.13
C ASP A 97 -6.91 -16.66 -18.85
N SER A 98 -5.65 -16.66 -19.24
CA SER A 98 -4.69 -17.76 -19.02
C SER A 98 -3.92 -17.64 -17.70
N LEU A 99 -3.99 -16.51 -17.00
CA LEU A 99 -3.28 -16.29 -15.73
C LEU A 99 -4.02 -16.96 -14.58
N GLN A 100 -3.30 -17.72 -13.76
CA GLN A 100 -3.82 -18.35 -12.55
C GLN A 100 -3.07 -17.85 -11.32
N LEU A 101 -3.83 -17.31 -10.34
CA LEU A 101 -3.32 -16.85 -9.05
C LEU A 101 -4.01 -17.62 -7.92
N ASP A 102 -3.23 -18.22 -7.02
CA ASP A 102 -3.79 -19.04 -5.96
C ASP A 102 -4.48 -18.20 -4.88
N THR A 103 -3.86 -17.10 -4.48
CA THR A 103 -4.43 -16.20 -3.46
C THR A 103 -4.07 -14.75 -3.77
N VAL A 104 -5.08 -13.90 -3.81
CA VAL A 104 -4.92 -12.43 -3.81
C VAL A 104 -5.60 -11.90 -2.55
N PHE A 105 -4.94 -11.08 -1.78
CA PHE A 105 -5.49 -10.57 -0.52
C PHE A 105 -5.20 -9.09 -0.28
N PHE A 106 -6.05 -8.47 0.53
CA PHE A 106 -5.85 -7.14 1.09
C PHE A 106 -6.31 -7.13 2.54
N ALA A 107 -5.59 -6.42 3.40
CA ALA A 107 -5.95 -6.20 4.78
C ALA A 107 -5.64 -4.75 5.19
N VAL A 108 -6.48 -4.19 6.03
CA VAL A 108 -6.30 -2.89 6.67
C VAL A 108 -6.59 -3.01 8.15
N LYS A 109 -5.78 -2.37 8.98
CA LYS A 109 -5.99 -2.29 10.42
C LYS A 109 -5.55 -0.94 10.93
N GLN A 110 -6.43 -0.25 11.64
CA GLN A 110 -6.14 1.00 12.33
C GLN A 110 -6.07 0.77 13.84
N ASP A 111 -5.03 1.27 14.47
CA ASP A 111 -4.95 1.44 15.92
C ASP A 111 -4.98 2.94 16.32
N THR A 112 -4.56 3.29 17.53
CA THR A 112 -4.59 4.68 18.02
C THR A 112 -3.48 5.56 17.46
N SER A 113 -2.45 4.97 16.85
CA SER A 113 -1.25 5.68 16.41
C SER A 113 -0.98 5.58 14.92
N ARG A 114 -1.59 4.60 14.26
CA ARG A 114 -1.29 4.27 12.85
C ARG A 114 -2.38 3.49 12.16
N MET A 115 -2.31 3.48 10.83
CA MET A 115 -3.05 2.58 9.97
C MET A 115 -2.06 1.68 9.22
N MET A 116 -2.25 0.37 9.31
CA MET A 116 -1.47 -0.64 8.63
C MET A 116 -2.25 -1.18 7.44
N LEU A 117 -1.58 -1.30 6.31
CA LEU A 117 -2.09 -1.86 5.07
C LEU A 117 -1.24 -3.07 4.67
N GLN A 118 -1.86 -4.11 4.18
CA GLN A 118 -1.17 -5.25 3.62
C GLN A 118 -1.94 -5.78 2.43
N SER A 119 -1.26 -6.00 1.32
CA SER A 119 -1.83 -6.71 0.18
C SER A 119 -0.81 -7.68 -0.40
N GLY A 120 -1.26 -8.61 -1.21
CA GLY A 120 -0.32 -9.51 -1.86
C GLY A 120 -0.97 -10.52 -2.77
N VAL A 121 -0.09 -11.15 -3.53
CA VAL A 121 -0.37 -12.28 -4.39
C VAL A 121 0.55 -13.43 -4.00
N ILE A 122 -0.02 -14.60 -3.80
CA ILE A 122 0.72 -15.80 -3.43
C ILE A 122 0.33 -16.92 -4.38
N ASN A 123 1.31 -17.48 -5.05
CA ASN A 123 1.20 -18.72 -5.80
C ASN A 123 2.03 -19.80 -5.09
N GLY A 124 1.36 -20.83 -4.62
CA GLY A 124 1.99 -21.94 -3.87
C GLY A 124 2.65 -22.97 -4.79
N PRO A 125 3.29 -24.01 -4.20
CA PRO A 125 4.01 -25.04 -4.95
C PRO A 125 3.16 -25.86 -5.92
N LYS A 126 1.84 -25.81 -5.77
CA LYS A 126 0.89 -26.52 -6.65
C LYS A 126 0.40 -25.67 -7.84
N ASN A 127 0.80 -24.38 -7.90
CA ASN A 127 0.44 -23.52 -9.02
C ASN A 127 1.12 -24.02 -10.30
N PRO A 128 0.37 -24.23 -11.40
CA PRO A 128 0.94 -24.81 -12.61
C PRO A 128 1.82 -23.85 -13.42
N GLN A 129 1.81 -22.56 -13.11
CA GLN A 129 2.51 -21.53 -13.88
C GLN A 129 3.74 -21.01 -13.14
N PHE A 130 3.54 -20.42 -11.96
CA PHE A 130 4.60 -19.73 -11.24
C PHE A 130 4.43 -19.94 -9.74
N VAL A 131 5.52 -20.18 -9.05
CA VAL A 131 5.58 -20.20 -7.58
C VAL A 131 6.25 -18.92 -7.13
N PHE A 132 5.53 -18.06 -6.39
CA PHE A 132 6.07 -16.82 -5.86
C PHE A 132 5.20 -16.27 -4.73
N ARG A 133 5.75 -15.33 -3.99
CA ARG A 133 5.03 -14.47 -3.05
C ARG A 133 5.40 -13.02 -3.34
N SER A 134 4.41 -12.20 -3.64
CA SER A 134 4.56 -10.75 -3.73
C SER A 134 3.68 -10.09 -2.68
N THR A 135 4.24 -9.21 -1.87
CA THR A 135 3.51 -8.49 -0.83
C THR A 135 3.83 -7.00 -0.89
N LEU A 136 2.81 -6.20 -0.63
CA LEU A 136 2.88 -4.77 -0.41
C LEU A 136 2.43 -4.52 1.03
N THR A 137 3.27 -3.92 1.84
CA THR A 137 2.95 -3.49 3.19
C THR A 137 3.03 -1.97 3.30
N GLY A 138 2.09 -1.37 4.00
CA GLY A 138 2.06 0.07 4.23
C GLY A 138 1.77 0.38 5.69
N GLU A 139 2.34 1.44 6.18
CA GLU A 139 2.07 1.99 7.49
C GLU A 139 1.93 3.51 7.37
N ILE A 140 0.79 4.05 7.83
CA ILE A 140 0.51 5.48 7.84
C ILE A 140 0.46 5.89 9.31
N ARG A 141 1.43 6.68 9.74
CA ARG A 141 1.55 7.24 11.09
C ARG A 141 1.04 8.68 11.12
N SER A 142 1.25 9.36 12.21
CA SER A 142 0.80 10.76 12.35
C SER A 142 1.54 11.72 11.41
N GLU A 143 2.82 11.51 11.17
CA GLU A 143 3.70 12.46 10.46
C GLU A 143 4.47 11.83 9.31
N ASP A 144 4.32 10.53 9.07
CA ASP A 144 4.95 9.83 7.97
C ASP A 144 4.11 8.67 7.44
N ALA A 145 4.45 8.20 6.27
CA ALA A 145 3.90 6.98 5.69
C ALA A 145 5.03 6.16 5.09
N GLU A 146 4.94 4.85 5.26
CA GLU A 146 5.90 3.90 4.68
C GLU A 146 5.16 2.89 3.81
N LEU A 147 5.74 2.57 2.66
CA LEU A 147 5.24 1.56 1.74
C LEU A 147 6.40 0.67 1.32
N THR A 148 6.26 -0.64 1.44
CA THR A 148 7.31 -1.61 1.09
C THR A 148 6.75 -2.72 0.21
N VAL A 149 7.44 -3.01 -0.88
CA VAL A 149 7.20 -4.16 -1.77
C VAL A 149 8.24 -5.23 -1.46
N ASN A 150 7.78 -6.46 -1.32
CA ASN A 150 8.64 -7.64 -1.20
C ASN A 150 8.17 -8.72 -2.18
N TYR A 151 9.07 -9.18 -3.04
CA TYR A 151 8.86 -10.28 -3.96
C TYR A 151 9.88 -11.39 -3.68
N VAL A 152 9.37 -12.59 -3.49
CA VAL A 152 10.17 -13.80 -3.27
C VAL A 152 9.74 -14.85 -4.30
N ASP A 153 10.69 -15.42 -4.99
CA ASP A 153 10.45 -16.43 -6.02
C ASP A 153 10.18 -17.84 -5.43
N GLY A 154 9.91 -18.81 -6.31
CA GLY A 154 9.63 -20.19 -5.91
C GLY A 154 10.81 -20.95 -5.28
N LYS A 155 12.02 -20.41 -5.36
CA LYS A 155 13.23 -20.94 -4.72
C LYS A 155 13.48 -20.31 -3.35
N GLY A 156 12.61 -19.38 -2.91
CA GLY A 156 12.78 -18.63 -1.67
C GLY A 156 13.78 -17.48 -1.76
N GLN A 157 14.20 -17.10 -2.99
CA GLN A 157 15.13 -16.01 -3.21
C GLN A 157 14.37 -14.68 -3.33
N THR A 158 14.81 -13.66 -2.61
CA THR A 158 14.25 -12.30 -2.70
C THR A 158 14.68 -11.66 -4.00
N GLY A 159 13.72 -11.37 -4.87
CA GLY A 159 13.95 -10.67 -6.14
C GLY A 159 13.74 -9.17 -6.04
N VAL A 160 12.83 -8.73 -5.16
CA VAL A 160 12.59 -7.32 -4.85
C VAL A 160 12.34 -7.17 -3.36
N LEU A 161 13.03 -6.24 -2.73
CA LEU A 161 12.73 -5.70 -1.41
C LEU A 161 13.02 -4.21 -1.47
N PHE A 162 11.99 -3.42 -1.65
CA PHE A 162 12.11 -2.00 -1.89
C PHE A 162 10.91 -1.25 -1.30
N GLY A 163 11.16 -0.12 -0.71
CA GLY A 163 10.12 0.70 -0.13
C GLY A 163 10.44 2.18 -0.19
N VAL A 164 9.46 2.97 0.25
CA VAL A 164 9.56 4.42 0.34
C VAL A 164 8.94 4.85 1.66
N ASN A 165 9.69 5.63 2.43
CA ASN A 165 9.16 6.42 3.53
C ASN A 165 8.89 7.84 3.03
N ALA A 166 7.69 8.34 3.26
CA ALA A 166 7.23 9.67 2.87
C ALA A 166 6.87 10.49 4.10
N ARG A 167 7.43 11.68 4.24
CA ARG A 167 7.09 12.61 5.32
C ARG A 167 6.85 14.01 4.79
N PRO A 168 5.78 14.70 5.21
CA PRO A 168 5.58 16.10 4.86
C PRO A 168 6.62 16.98 5.55
N LEU A 169 7.09 18.01 4.85
CA LEU A 169 7.94 19.05 5.39
C LEU A 169 7.24 20.40 5.30
N THR A 170 7.17 21.12 6.39
CA THR A 170 6.62 22.49 6.45
C THR A 170 7.66 23.54 6.11
N GLU A 171 8.94 23.27 6.42
CA GLU A 171 10.10 24.12 6.13
C GLU A 171 11.20 23.24 5.53
N GLY A 172 11.05 22.87 4.27
CA GLY A 172 11.95 21.95 3.62
C GLY A 172 13.17 22.62 3.05
N HIS A 173 14.36 22.37 3.60
CA HIS A 173 15.69 22.68 3.01
C HIS A 173 15.81 24.04 2.30
N GLY A 174 15.18 25.09 2.84
CA GLY A 174 15.15 26.42 2.25
C GLY A 174 14.29 26.57 0.97
N LYS A 175 13.50 25.57 0.61
CA LYS A 175 12.74 25.49 -0.66
C LYS A 175 11.22 25.44 -0.49
N GLY A 176 10.70 25.70 0.72
CA GLY A 176 9.25 25.74 0.99
C GLY A 176 8.62 24.38 1.32
N ASN A 177 7.29 24.33 1.35
CA ASN A 177 6.53 23.15 1.74
C ASN A 177 6.56 22.04 0.69
N GLY A 178 6.69 20.79 1.14
CA GLY A 178 6.73 19.64 0.24
C GLY A 178 6.65 18.30 0.97
N VAL A 179 7.07 17.24 0.29
CA VAL A 179 7.18 15.89 0.81
C VAL A 179 8.60 15.39 0.59
N LEU A 180 9.22 14.90 1.66
CA LEU A 180 10.49 14.20 1.57
C LEU A 180 10.22 12.71 1.45
N LEU A 181 10.84 12.08 0.46
CA LEU A 181 10.85 10.63 0.27
C LEU A 181 12.25 10.10 0.54
N ASN A 182 12.32 9.01 1.29
CA ASN A 182 13.54 8.22 1.47
C ASN A 182 13.26 6.79 1.03
N LEU A 183 14.20 6.16 0.34
CA LEU A 183 14.07 4.77 -0.05
C LEU A 183 14.41 3.86 1.14
N THR A 184 13.72 2.73 1.26
CA THR A 184 13.89 1.74 2.33
C THR A 184 13.95 0.32 1.75
N PRO A 185 14.56 -0.66 2.43
CA PRO A 185 15.49 -0.52 3.56
C PRO A 185 16.83 0.12 3.17
N ALA A 186 17.76 0.23 4.10
CA ALA A 186 19.12 0.74 3.80
C ALA A 186 19.86 -0.09 2.74
N GLU A 187 19.55 -1.36 2.63
CA GLU A 187 20.03 -2.28 1.59
C GLU A 187 18.84 -2.83 0.77
N PRO A 188 18.31 -2.07 -0.21
CA PRO A 188 17.23 -2.55 -1.05
C PRO A 188 17.70 -3.68 -1.97
N VAL A 189 16.76 -4.57 -2.31
CA VAL A 189 16.99 -5.63 -3.31
C VAL A 189 16.19 -5.30 -4.56
N ILE A 190 16.85 -5.23 -5.71
CA ILE A 190 16.23 -4.97 -7.01
C ILE A 190 16.79 -6.00 -8.01
N ALA A 191 15.91 -6.70 -8.71
CA ALA A 191 16.26 -7.75 -9.65
C ALA A 191 17.27 -8.77 -9.08
N TYR A 192 17.01 -9.26 -7.85
CA TYR A 192 17.83 -10.24 -7.11
C TYR A 192 19.21 -9.72 -6.67
N ARG A 193 19.47 -8.41 -6.75
CA ARG A 193 20.73 -7.79 -6.35
C ARG A 193 20.52 -6.87 -5.17
N LYS A 194 21.42 -6.93 -4.22
CA LYS A 194 21.48 -5.96 -3.11
C LYS A 194 22.16 -4.69 -3.59
N PHE A 195 21.62 -3.57 -3.17
CA PHE A 195 22.19 -2.24 -3.35
C PHE A 195 22.46 -1.61 -1.99
N HIS A 196 23.34 -0.65 -1.95
CA HIS A 196 23.60 0.20 -0.80
C HIS A 196 23.69 1.66 -1.28
N PHE A 197 23.33 2.58 -0.41
CA PHE A 197 23.39 4.02 -0.73
C PHE A 197 24.80 4.55 -0.47
N VAL A 198 25.31 5.32 -1.44
CA VAL A 198 26.59 5.98 -1.36
C VAL A 198 26.43 7.31 -0.58
N ASP A 199 27.26 7.55 0.43
CA ASP A 199 27.34 8.82 1.17
C ASP A 199 25.98 9.35 1.69
N ASN A 200 25.09 8.46 2.14
CA ASN A 200 23.72 8.81 2.55
C ASN A 200 22.87 9.51 1.46
N SER A 201 23.20 9.31 0.19
CA SER A 201 22.47 9.84 -0.95
C SER A 201 21.17 9.08 -1.16
N ASN A 202 20.18 9.36 -0.33
CA ASN A 202 18.92 8.65 -0.28
C ASN A 202 17.76 9.60 0.03
N TRP A 203 17.47 10.55 -0.89
CA TRP A 203 16.31 11.40 -0.72
C TRP A 203 15.78 11.94 -2.04
N ILE A 204 14.45 12.12 -2.08
CA ILE A 204 13.73 12.84 -3.12
C ILE A 204 12.83 13.84 -2.41
N TYR A 205 12.90 15.09 -2.81
CA TYR A 205 12.06 16.16 -2.30
C TYR A 205 11.06 16.60 -3.36
N LEU A 206 9.77 16.42 -3.08
CA LEU A 206 8.66 16.86 -3.92
C LEU A 206 8.13 18.17 -3.37
N HIS A 207 8.38 19.24 -4.09
CA HIS A 207 7.88 20.56 -3.71
C HIS A 207 6.42 20.74 -4.14
N ASN A 208 5.65 21.56 -3.42
CA ASN A 208 4.24 21.82 -3.72
C ASN A 208 3.98 22.43 -5.11
N ASN A 209 4.95 23.12 -5.69
CA ASN A 209 4.87 23.67 -7.05
C ASN A 209 5.25 22.65 -8.15
N MET A 210 5.21 21.36 -7.84
CA MET A 210 5.56 20.24 -8.73
C MET A 210 7.05 20.16 -9.10
N ARG A 211 7.93 20.93 -8.47
CA ARG A 211 9.38 20.75 -8.63
C ARG A 211 9.85 19.55 -7.83
N VAL A 212 10.77 18.82 -8.42
CA VAL A 212 11.38 17.62 -7.81
C VAL A 212 12.88 17.84 -7.68
N TYR A 213 13.39 17.60 -6.47
CA TYR A 213 14.82 17.56 -6.20
C TYR A 213 15.16 16.16 -5.71
N ALA A 214 16.27 15.61 -6.14
CA ALA A 214 16.66 14.27 -5.80
C ALA A 214 18.17 14.16 -5.56
N ASN A 215 18.55 13.28 -4.68
CA ASN A 215 19.90 12.79 -4.51
C ASN A 215 19.82 11.32 -4.10
N ILE A 216 19.80 10.46 -5.10
CA ILE A 216 19.85 9.00 -4.96
C ILE A 216 21.12 8.53 -5.65
N ASP A 217 21.98 7.86 -4.92
CA ASP A 217 23.17 7.22 -5.43
C ASP A 217 23.29 5.84 -4.79
N MET A 218 23.16 4.79 -5.59
CA MET A 218 23.15 3.41 -5.14
C MET A 218 24.12 2.57 -5.97
N ASP A 219 24.91 1.76 -5.28
CA ASP A 219 25.81 0.78 -5.86
C ASP A 219 25.42 -0.64 -5.41
N SER A 220 25.66 -1.62 -6.26
CA SER A 220 25.58 -3.03 -5.93
C SER A 220 26.98 -3.66 -5.87
N ASP A 221 27.08 -4.78 -5.16
CA ASP A 221 28.36 -5.53 -5.02
C ASP A 221 28.98 -5.94 -6.37
N ASN A 222 28.19 -5.94 -7.43
CA ASN A 222 28.64 -6.31 -8.79
C ASN A 222 29.04 -5.10 -9.65
N GLY A 223 29.15 -3.91 -9.07
CA GLY A 223 29.54 -2.69 -9.77
C GLY A 223 28.41 -2.06 -10.62
N LEU A 224 27.18 -2.54 -10.51
CA LEU A 224 26.03 -1.90 -11.17
C LEU A 224 25.58 -0.77 -10.27
N GLY A 225 25.56 0.45 -10.78
CA GLY A 225 25.12 1.62 -10.02
C GLY A 225 23.91 2.33 -10.65
N PHE A 226 23.20 3.06 -9.83
CA PHE A 226 22.11 3.94 -10.22
C PHE A 226 22.27 5.28 -9.53
N ARG A 227 22.27 6.35 -10.31
CA ARG A 227 22.34 7.71 -9.79
C ARG A 227 21.22 8.57 -10.34
N MET A 228 20.53 9.28 -9.46
CA MET A 228 19.54 10.31 -9.79
C MET A 228 19.85 11.55 -8.96
N GLN A 229 20.24 12.64 -9.61
CA GLN A 229 20.62 13.88 -8.93
C GLN A 229 19.97 15.08 -9.59
N SER A 230 19.52 16.06 -8.80
CA SER A 230 19.14 17.38 -9.28
C SER A 230 20.38 18.22 -9.50
N ASP A 231 20.44 18.89 -10.62
CA ASP A 231 21.46 19.91 -10.87
C ASP A 231 21.05 21.29 -10.33
N LYS A 232 21.97 22.28 -10.48
CA LYS A 232 21.75 23.66 -10.05
C LYS A 232 20.64 24.37 -10.85
N ASN A 233 20.24 23.82 -12.00
CA ASN A 233 19.24 24.38 -12.90
C ASN A 233 17.87 23.70 -12.75
N ASP A 234 17.63 22.98 -11.64
CA ASP A 234 16.40 22.24 -11.36
C ASP A 234 16.10 21.10 -12.37
N SER A 235 17.07 20.65 -13.15
CA SER A 235 16.95 19.44 -13.96
C SER A 235 17.36 18.18 -13.16
N ILE A 236 16.80 17.03 -13.54
CA ILE A 236 17.13 15.74 -12.93
C ILE A 236 17.94 14.94 -13.94
N SER A 237 19.15 14.57 -13.57
CA SER A 237 19.97 13.62 -14.35
C SER A 237 19.78 12.21 -13.86
N LEU A 238 19.66 11.26 -14.78
CA LEU A 238 19.56 9.84 -14.54
C LEU A 238 20.76 9.17 -15.20
N GLN A 239 21.57 8.50 -14.40
CA GLN A 239 22.77 7.81 -14.89
C GLN A 239 22.74 6.37 -14.45
N ASN A 240 22.97 5.46 -15.41
CA ASN A 240 23.29 4.07 -15.14
C ASN A 240 24.83 3.97 -15.12
N MET A 241 25.38 3.61 -13.98
CA MET A 241 26.81 3.41 -13.83
C MET A 241 27.10 1.92 -13.96
N ASN A 242 27.80 1.56 -15.04
CA ASN A 242 28.31 0.21 -15.26
C ASN A 242 29.73 0.11 -14.71
#